data_487e657bda5ffd816446476d2ced49ff
#
_entry.id   487e657bda5ffd816446476d2ced49ff
#
_cell.length_a   1.000
_cell.length_b   1.000
_cell.length_c   1.000
_cell.angle_alpha   90.00
_cell.angle_beta   90.00
_cell.angle_gamma   90.00
#
_symmetry.space_group_name_H-M   'P 1'
#
loop_
_entity.id
_entity.type
_entity.pdbx_description
1 polymer ?
#
loop_
_entity_poly.entity_id
_entity_poly.type
_entity_poly.pdbx_seq_one_letter_code
_entity_poly.pdbx_strand_id
1 'polypeptide(L)'
;DGAVEELSFGQLHAAANQVANTLTALGVEPGDRVGLYMPMVPAVIASLYGCFKCGAVAVPIFSGFGVDATAARLTDAGCRVVIGGDGAYRRGAEIPLVETLTDAIAQAGCVEELILYEHVGAEPPTTSATVHRWASSVGGASTSFATLELAADHPCMLLYSSGTTGDPKGILHTHAGALIQPGKEIYFNFDHQPDDVFFWVSDIGWMMGPWMLIGNHLFGGTVVIYEGAPDYPTAGRLLEVIDRHDVTVFGISPTAIRALRQEGDDWVRRSDLSSLRILGSTGE
;
A
#
# COMPACT_ATOMS: atom_id res chain seq x y z
N ASP A 1 12.81 -8.74 11.55
CA ASP A 1 13.49 -8.47 12.83
C ASP A 1 12.56 -7.84 13.87
N GLY A 2 11.32 -7.50 13.53
CA GLY A 2 10.33 -6.91 14.42
C GLY A 2 10.53 -5.42 14.69
N ALA A 3 11.24 -4.70 13.82
CA ALA A 3 11.30 -3.24 13.85
C ALA A 3 9.89 -2.65 13.67
N VAL A 4 9.63 -1.54 14.35
CA VAL A 4 8.37 -0.81 14.28
C VAL A 4 8.69 0.64 13.96
N GLU A 5 7.97 1.20 13.01
CA GLU A 5 7.98 2.62 12.70
C GLU A 5 6.57 3.17 12.95
N GLU A 6 6.49 4.29 13.66
CA GLU A 6 5.23 4.95 13.97
C GLU A 6 5.21 6.35 13.36
N LEU A 7 4.14 6.67 12.65
CA LEU A 7 3.91 8.00 12.11
C LEU A 7 2.61 8.59 12.65
N SER A 8 2.68 9.81 13.12
CA SER A 8 1.49 10.62 13.38
C SER A 8 0.86 11.08 12.06
N PHE A 9 -0.43 11.47 12.09
CA PHE A 9 -1.10 12.08 10.94
C PHE A 9 -0.36 13.32 10.42
N GLY A 10 0.28 14.10 11.31
CA GLY A 10 1.09 15.26 10.91
C GLY A 10 2.33 14.86 10.09
N GLN A 11 3.02 13.79 10.50
CA GLN A 11 4.16 13.25 9.77
C GLN A 11 3.75 12.63 8.43
N LEU A 12 2.66 11.86 8.42
CA LEU A 12 2.10 11.28 7.18
C LEU A 12 1.67 12.39 6.21
N HIS A 13 1.01 13.44 6.72
CA HIS A 13 0.63 14.60 5.91
C HIS A 13 1.85 15.29 5.29
N ALA A 14 2.91 15.52 6.08
CA ALA A 14 4.15 16.11 5.57
C ALA A 14 4.81 15.22 4.50
N ALA A 15 4.89 13.91 4.72
CA ALA A 15 5.42 12.97 3.73
C ALA A 15 4.59 12.92 2.44
N ALA A 16 3.25 12.93 2.55
CA ALA A 16 2.37 13.01 1.38
C ALA A 16 2.52 14.33 0.61
N ASN A 17 2.77 15.44 1.30
CA ASN A 17 3.09 16.72 0.65
C ASN A 17 4.41 16.67 -0.13
N GLN A 18 5.42 16.03 0.42
CA GLN A 18 6.70 15.85 -0.26
C GLN A 18 6.55 15.02 -1.54
N VAL A 19 5.77 13.92 -1.48
CA VAL A 19 5.45 13.13 -2.69
C VAL A 19 4.69 13.96 -3.71
N ALA A 20 3.65 14.70 -3.31
CA ALA A 20 2.87 15.55 -4.21
C ALA A 20 3.75 16.61 -4.90
N ASN A 21 4.65 17.27 -4.15
CA ASN A 21 5.60 18.21 -4.71
C ASN A 21 6.54 17.57 -5.73
N THR A 22 7.06 16.37 -5.40
CA THR A 22 7.95 15.63 -6.31
C THR A 22 7.24 15.23 -7.60
N LEU A 23 6.03 14.67 -7.50
CA LEU A 23 5.24 14.30 -8.68
C LEU A 23 4.94 15.52 -9.56
N THR A 24 4.53 16.64 -8.96
CA THR A 24 4.29 17.89 -9.70
C THR A 24 5.56 18.42 -10.36
N ALA A 25 6.74 18.33 -9.70
CA ALA A 25 8.02 18.72 -10.27
C ALA A 25 8.45 17.83 -11.45
N LEU A 26 8.01 16.57 -11.49
CA LEU A 26 8.19 15.66 -12.62
C LEU A 26 7.12 15.83 -13.72
N GLY A 27 6.29 16.87 -13.63
CA GLY A 27 5.27 17.18 -14.63
C GLY A 27 4.04 16.28 -14.59
N VAL A 28 3.74 15.66 -13.44
CA VAL A 28 2.49 14.93 -13.24
C VAL A 28 1.34 15.93 -13.12
N GLU A 29 0.34 15.78 -13.96
CA GLU A 29 -0.88 16.60 -13.99
C GLU A 29 -2.09 15.82 -13.42
N PRO A 30 -3.18 16.51 -13.03
CA PRO A 30 -4.40 15.86 -12.59
C PRO A 30 -4.95 14.88 -13.65
N GLY A 31 -5.19 13.63 -13.21
CA GLY A 31 -5.62 12.54 -14.08
C GLY A 31 -4.49 11.67 -14.64
N ASP A 32 -3.22 12.07 -14.49
CA ASP A 32 -2.09 11.21 -14.83
C ASP A 32 -2.02 9.99 -13.89
N ARG A 33 -1.61 8.84 -14.43
CA ARG A 33 -1.49 7.59 -13.66
C ARG A 33 -0.08 7.42 -13.16
N VAL A 34 0.03 7.14 -11.85
CA VAL A 34 1.30 6.89 -11.16
C VAL A 34 1.29 5.46 -10.61
N GLY A 35 2.18 4.61 -11.12
CA GLY A 35 2.33 3.23 -10.64
C GLY A 35 2.95 3.21 -9.22
N LEU A 36 2.40 2.40 -8.32
CA LEU A 36 2.92 2.19 -6.98
C LEU A 36 3.29 0.71 -6.81
N TYR A 37 4.59 0.38 -6.90
CA TYR A 37 5.13 -0.97 -6.72
C TYR A 37 6.12 -0.97 -5.54
N MET A 38 5.58 -1.04 -4.33
CA MET A 38 6.33 -0.83 -3.10
C MET A 38 5.99 -1.88 -2.04
N PRO A 39 6.91 -2.17 -1.10
CA PRO A 39 6.57 -2.95 0.09
C PRO A 39 5.56 -2.22 0.97
N MET A 40 4.93 -2.96 1.91
CA MET A 40 3.97 -2.41 2.88
C MET A 40 4.70 -1.67 4.02
N VAL A 41 5.21 -0.50 3.70
CA VAL A 41 5.91 0.44 4.60
C VAL A 41 5.22 1.81 4.59
N PRO A 42 5.44 2.69 5.58
CA PRO A 42 4.77 4.00 5.64
C PRO A 42 4.90 4.84 4.37
N ALA A 43 6.01 4.71 3.65
CA ALA A 43 6.23 5.43 2.39
C ALA A 43 5.19 5.11 1.31
N VAL A 44 4.62 3.90 1.28
CA VAL A 44 3.57 3.55 0.30
C VAL A 44 2.27 4.29 0.58
N ILE A 45 1.96 4.54 1.86
CA ILE A 45 0.77 5.32 2.25
C ILE A 45 0.97 6.79 1.87
N ALA A 46 2.16 7.33 2.15
CA ALA A 46 2.52 8.68 1.72
C ALA A 46 2.45 8.85 0.20
N SER A 47 2.86 7.83 -0.56
CA SER A 47 2.79 7.80 -2.02
C SER A 47 1.34 7.82 -2.51
N LEU A 48 0.48 6.99 -1.93
CA LEU A 48 -0.95 6.95 -2.25
C LEU A 48 -1.62 8.32 -2.02
N TYR A 49 -1.41 8.91 -0.85
CA TYR A 49 -2.00 10.21 -0.52
C TYR A 49 -1.34 11.37 -1.26
N GLY A 50 -0.06 11.28 -1.58
CA GLY A 50 0.62 12.25 -2.43
C GLY A 50 -0.01 12.34 -3.83
N CYS A 51 -0.33 11.17 -4.44
CA CYS A 51 -1.08 11.12 -5.69
C CYS A 51 -2.44 11.81 -5.55
N PHE A 52 -3.20 11.50 -4.50
CA PHE A 52 -4.51 12.12 -4.27
C PHE A 52 -4.42 13.65 -4.12
N LYS A 53 -3.40 14.16 -3.45
CA LYS A 53 -3.22 15.60 -3.21
C LYS A 53 -2.91 16.38 -4.47
N CYS A 54 -2.16 15.82 -5.42
CA CYS A 54 -1.85 16.45 -6.70
C CYS A 54 -2.82 16.07 -7.84
N GLY A 55 -3.89 15.32 -7.53
CA GLY A 55 -4.91 14.92 -8.51
C GLY A 55 -4.48 13.78 -9.43
N ALA A 56 -3.35 13.15 -9.17
CA ALA A 56 -2.93 11.97 -9.92
C ALA A 56 -3.78 10.73 -9.56
N VAL A 57 -3.90 9.82 -10.51
CA VAL A 57 -4.56 8.52 -10.30
C VAL A 57 -3.51 7.50 -9.84
N ALA A 58 -3.56 7.11 -8.58
CA ALA A 58 -2.69 6.06 -8.07
C ALA A 58 -3.04 4.72 -8.71
N VAL A 59 -2.03 3.97 -9.13
CA VAL A 59 -2.15 2.61 -9.68
C VAL A 59 -1.39 1.64 -8.76
N PRO A 60 -2.01 1.20 -7.65
CA PRO A 60 -1.39 0.26 -6.75
C PRO A 60 -1.17 -1.09 -7.43
N ILE A 61 0.05 -1.61 -7.32
CA ILE A 61 0.47 -2.89 -7.90
C ILE A 61 1.00 -3.75 -6.76
N PHE A 62 0.45 -4.95 -6.61
CA PHE A 62 0.87 -5.86 -5.56
C PHE A 62 2.37 -6.17 -5.67
N SER A 63 3.10 -5.92 -4.58
CA SER A 63 4.56 -6.08 -4.52
C SER A 63 5.05 -7.52 -4.75
N GLY A 64 4.17 -8.49 -4.68
CA GLY A 64 4.45 -9.90 -5.00
C GLY A 64 4.21 -10.30 -6.46
N PHE A 65 3.80 -9.37 -7.34
CA PHE A 65 3.68 -9.68 -8.76
C PHE A 65 5.05 -9.75 -9.45
N GLY A 66 5.19 -10.69 -10.39
CA GLY A 66 6.34 -10.78 -11.29
C GLY A 66 6.26 -9.79 -12.46
N VAL A 67 7.25 -9.87 -13.33
CA VAL A 67 7.48 -8.95 -14.46
C VAL A 67 6.24 -8.76 -15.32
N ASP A 68 5.68 -9.84 -15.87
CA ASP A 68 4.55 -9.77 -16.82
C ASP A 68 3.31 -9.11 -16.22
N ALA A 69 2.99 -9.49 -14.97
CA ALA A 69 1.82 -8.96 -14.28
C ALA A 69 1.97 -7.48 -13.93
N THR A 70 3.17 -7.03 -13.60
CA THR A 70 3.52 -5.64 -13.32
C THR A 70 3.51 -4.83 -14.61
N ALA A 71 4.20 -5.30 -15.65
CA ALA A 71 4.27 -4.63 -16.96
C ALA A 71 2.89 -4.46 -17.59
N ALA A 72 2.05 -5.48 -17.55
CA ALA A 72 0.69 -5.40 -18.08
C ALA A 72 -0.14 -4.26 -17.45
N ARG A 73 -0.02 -4.06 -16.13
CA ARG A 73 -0.72 -2.97 -15.43
C ARG A 73 -0.15 -1.61 -15.75
N LEU A 74 1.17 -1.49 -15.83
CA LEU A 74 1.83 -0.24 -16.21
C LEU A 74 1.45 0.18 -17.62
N THR A 75 1.40 -0.77 -18.56
CA THR A 75 1.03 -0.54 -19.96
C THR A 75 -0.44 -0.17 -20.08
N ASP A 76 -1.34 -0.96 -19.48
CA ASP A 76 -2.80 -0.73 -19.58
C ASP A 76 -3.19 0.62 -18.97
N ALA A 77 -2.61 0.97 -17.82
CA ALA A 77 -2.82 2.27 -17.19
C ALA A 77 -2.09 3.41 -17.92
N GLY A 78 -1.07 3.13 -18.73
CA GLY A 78 -0.21 4.14 -19.34
C GLY A 78 0.55 4.96 -18.30
N CYS A 79 1.16 4.28 -17.32
CA CYS A 79 1.93 4.94 -16.26
C CYS A 79 3.23 5.53 -16.80
N ARG A 80 3.35 6.87 -16.81
CA ARG A 80 4.61 7.54 -17.14
C ARG A 80 5.56 7.61 -15.95
N VAL A 81 5.02 7.69 -14.75
CA VAL A 81 5.77 7.75 -13.49
C VAL A 81 5.48 6.51 -12.67
N VAL A 82 6.51 5.94 -12.07
CA VAL A 82 6.40 4.83 -11.10
C VAL A 82 7.13 5.21 -9.82
N ILE A 83 6.50 4.93 -8.68
CA ILE A 83 7.16 4.91 -7.37
C ILE A 83 7.36 3.44 -7.02
N GLY A 84 8.61 3.02 -6.89
CA GLY A 84 8.97 1.62 -6.66
C GLY A 84 9.95 1.43 -5.51
N GLY A 85 9.87 0.29 -4.82
CA GLY A 85 10.84 -0.11 -3.81
C GLY A 85 12.01 -0.86 -4.44
N ASP A 86 13.21 -0.71 -3.86
CA ASP A 86 14.37 -1.49 -4.24
C ASP A 86 14.26 -2.95 -3.80
N GLY A 87 13.57 -3.21 -2.70
CA GLY A 87 13.35 -4.55 -2.17
C GLY A 87 12.29 -4.58 -1.07
N ALA A 88 12.08 -5.77 -0.54
CA ALA A 88 11.17 -6.05 0.58
C ALA A 88 11.76 -7.13 1.48
N TYR A 89 11.29 -7.22 2.72
CA TYR A 89 11.65 -8.30 3.64
C TYR A 89 10.54 -9.34 3.72
N ARG A 90 10.86 -10.60 3.45
CA ARG A 90 9.91 -11.70 3.57
C ARG A 90 10.59 -12.98 4.05
N ARG A 91 10.06 -13.64 5.07
CA ARG A 91 10.59 -14.88 5.66
C ARG A 91 12.06 -14.79 6.05
N GLY A 92 12.48 -13.62 6.58
CA GLY A 92 13.86 -13.39 7.00
C GLY A 92 14.86 -13.18 5.87
N ALA A 93 14.39 -13.06 4.65
CA ALA A 93 15.21 -12.78 3.46
C ALA A 93 14.82 -11.46 2.80
N GLU A 94 15.76 -10.83 2.14
CA GLU A 94 15.53 -9.73 1.22
C GLU A 94 14.96 -10.27 -0.09
N ILE A 95 13.91 -9.63 -0.59
CA ILE A 95 13.30 -9.92 -1.90
C ILE A 95 13.64 -8.75 -2.82
N PRO A 96 14.41 -8.95 -3.89
CA PRO A 96 14.79 -7.88 -4.81
C PRO A 96 13.59 -7.47 -5.67
N LEU A 97 12.92 -6.36 -5.31
CA LEU A 97 11.83 -5.80 -6.12
C LEU A 97 12.38 -5.03 -7.32
N VAL A 98 13.56 -4.45 -7.20
CA VAL A 98 14.18 -3.61 -8.23
C VAL A 98 14.42 -4.35 -9.55
N GLU A 99 14.79 -5.62 -9.51
CA GLU A 99 14.99 -6.44 -10.70
C GLU A 99 13.67 -6.64 -11.46
N THR A 100 12.65 -7.08 -10.76
CA THR A 100 11.30 -7.24 -11.33
C THR A 100 10.76 -5.93 -11.90
N LEU A 101 10.96 -4.83 -11.18
CA LEU A 101 10.50 -3.51 -11.61
C LEU A 101 11.25 -3.03 -12.86
N THR A 102 12.57 -3.24 -12.93
CA THR A 102 13.40 -2.88 -14.09
C THR A 102 12.93 -3.59 -15.36
N ASP A 103 12.75 -4.90 -15.27
CA ASP A 103 12.28 -5.71 -16.39
C ASP A 103 10.85 -5.33 -16.79
N ALA A 104 9.97 -5.06 -15.81
CA ALA A 104 8.62 -4.61 -16.07
C ALA A 104 8.56 -3.23 -16.75
N ILE A 105 9.42 -2.29 -16.36
CA ILE A 105 9.55 -0.98 -17.00
C ILE A 105 10.01 -1.14 -18.47
N ALA A 106 11.01 -1.98 -18.70
CA ALA A 106 11.50 -2.25 -20.04
C ALA A 106 10.41 -2.88 -20.93
N GLN A 107 9.65 -3.83 -20.40
CA GLN A 107 8.56 -4.50 -21.12
C GLN A 107 7.35 -3.57 -21.35
N ALA A 108 7.02 -2.72 -20.39
CA ALA A 108 5.91 -1.77 -20.49
C ALA A 108 6.18 -0.67 -21.52
N GLY A 109 7.41 -0.16 -21.57
CA GLY A 109 7.88 0.82 -22.56
C GLY A 109 7.25 2.22 -22.44
N CYS A 110 6.38 2.47 -21.45
CA CYS A 110 5.68 3.74 -21.25
C CYS A 110 6.22 4.54 -20.05
N VAL A 111 7.06 3.94 -19.19
CA VAL A 111 7.58 4.58 -17.98
C VAL A 111 8.79 5.45 -18.33
N GLU A 112 8.69 6.73 -17.98
CA GLU A 112 9.73 7.74 -18.21
C GLU A 112 10.51 8.06 -16.93
N GLU A 113 9.83 8.03 -15.77
CA GLU A 113 10.39 8.43 -14.48
C GLU A 113 10.16 7.33 -13.42
N LEU A 114 11.21 6.97 -12.70
CA LEU A 114 11.19 6.04 -11.57
C LEU A 114 11.64 6.76 -10.30
N ILE A 115 10.76 6.89 -9.31
CA ILE A 115 11.11 7.30 -7.96
C ILE A 115 11.42 6.04 -7.17
N LEU A 116 12.69 5.81 -6.84
CA LEU A 116 13.17 4.60 -6.16
C LEU A 116 13.23 4.82 -4.65
N TYR A 117 12.41 4.08 -3.91
CA TYR A 117 12.44 4.03 -2.45
C TYR A 117 13.48 3.00 -2.01
N GLU A 118 14.53 3.50 -1.32
CA GLU A 118 15.65 2.69 -0.83
C GLU A 118 15.26 2.05 0.52
N HIS A 119 14.85 0.80 0.51
CA HIS A 119 14.39 0.04 1.69
C HIS A 119 15.40 -1.01 2.16
N VAL A 120 15.95 -1.76 1.23
CA VAL A 120 16.97 -2.80 1.53
C VAL A 120 18.39 -2.36 1.17
N GLY A 121 18.54 -1.21 0.51
CA GLY A 121 19.84 -0.66 0.14
C GLY A 121 20.43 -1.29 -1.13
N ALA A 122 19.58 -1.79 -2.02
CA ALA A 122 20.02 -2.28 -3.32
C ALA A 122 20.52 -1.13 -4.21
N GLU A 123 21.46 -1.47 -5.12
CA GLU A 123 21.94 -0.48 -6.08
C GLU A 123 20.83 -0.03 -7.04
N PRO A 124 20.81 1.25 -7.40
CA PRO A 124 19.84 1.76 -8.38
C PRO A 124 19.93 1.00 -9.70
N PRO A 125 18.81 0.68 -10.34
CA PRO A 125 18.80 -0.09 -11.56
C PRO A 125 19.30 0.71 -12.76
N THR A 126 19.82 0.01 -13.75
CA THR A 126 19.99 0.54 -15.10
C THR A 126 18.70 0.28 -15.87
N THR A 127 17.95 1.32 -16.18
CA THR A 127 16.66 1.25 -16.86
C THR A 127 16.52 2.36 -17.90
N SER A 128 15.52 2.26 -18.78
CA SER A 128 15.18 3.32 -19.74
C SER A 128 14.57 4.55 -19.08
N ALA A 129 14.01 4.41 -17.89
CA ALA A 129 13.44 5.52 -17.13
C ALA A 129 14.54 6.31 -16.39
N THR A 130 14.32 7.60 -16.19
CA THR A 130 15.15 8.43 -15.31
C THR A 130 14.91 8.02 -13.85
N VAL A 131 15.98 7.68 -13.12
CA VAL A 131 15.87 7.22 -11.73
C VAL A 131 16.09 8.38 -10.77
N HIS A 132 15.10 8.62 -9.91
CA HIS A 132 15.13 9.58 -8.81
C HIS A 132 15.18 8.83 -7.48
N ARG A 133 16.24 9.02 -6.70
CA ARG A 133 16.34 8.41 -5.37
C ARG A 133 15.38 9.10 -4.41
N TRP A 134 14.61 8.31 -3.65
CA TRP A 134 13.63 8.83 -2.70
C TRP A 134 14.22 9.82 -1.71
N ALA A 135 15.37 9.48 -1.11
CA ALA A 135 16.01 10.32 -0.10
C ALA A 135 16.32 11.74 -0.60
N SER A 136 16.71 11.89 -1.87
CA SER A 136 17.04 13.21 -2.44
C SER A 136 15.86 13.89 -3.12
N SER A 137 14.97 13.15 -3.78
CA SER A 137 13.84 13.72 -4.53
C SER A 137 12.65 14.00 -3.62
N VAL A 138 12.13 12.98 -2.93
CA VAL A 138 11.01 13.11 -2.02
C VAL A 138 11.45 13.70 -0.68
N GLY A 139 12.52 13.15 -0.08
CA GLY A 139 13.04 13.62 1.20
C GLY A 139 13.54 15.06 1.17
N GLY A 140 14.01 15.54 0.00
CA GLY A 140 14.42 16.93 -0.21
C GLY A 140 13.28 17.89 -0.57
N ALA A 141 12.07 17.39 -0.86
CA ALA A 141 10.95 18.22 -1.29
C ALA A 141 10.29 18.95 -0.11
N SER A 142 9.53 20.01 -0.40
CA SER A 142 8.80 20.77 0.60
C SER A 142 7.74 19.92 1.33
N THR A 143 7.66 20.05 2.63
CA THR A 143 6.61 19.46 3.47
C THR A 143 5.29 20.22 3.41
N SER A 144 5.21 21.29 2.64
CA SER A 144 3.98 22.07 2.39
C SER A 144 3.55 21.91 0.93
N PHE A 145 2.30 21.54 0.73
CA PHE A 145 1.65 21.44 -0.59
C PHE A 145 0.20 21.89 -0.49
N ALA A 146 -0.23 22.76 -1.39
CA ALA A 146 -1.64 23.14 -1.50
C ALA A 146 -2.39 22.01 -2.21
N THR A 147 -3.12 21.20 -1.43
CA THR A 147 -3.95 20.13 -2.00
C THR A 147 -4.92 20.70 -3.04
N LEU A 148 -4.97 20.09 -4.22
CA LEU A 148 -5.83 20.54 -5.29
C LEU A 148 -7.30 20.35 -4.93
N GLU A 149 -8.12 21.37 -5.25
CA GLU A 149 -9.57 21.26 -5.19
C GLU A 149 -10.06 20.58 -6.47
N LEU A 150 -10.61 19.39 -6.33
CA LEU A 150 -11.06 18.54 -7.43
C LEU A 150 -12.55 18.24 -7.30
N ALA A 151 -13.18 17.90 -8.42
CA ALA A 151 -14.55 17.38 -8.40
C ALA A 151 -14.60 16.06 -7.63
N ALA A 152 -15.70 15.79 -6.94
CA ALA A 152 -15.87 14.59 -6.11
C ALA A 152 -15.80 13.29 -6.94
N ASP A 153 -16.14 13.34 -8.21
CA ASP A 153 -16.07 12.26 -9.19
C ASP A 153 -14.73 12.20 -9.95
N HIS A 154 -13.76 13.08 -9.61
CA HIS A 154 -12.41 12.99 -10.17
C HIS A 154 -11.78 11.65 -9.84
N PRO A 155 -11.17 10.95 -10.81
CA PRO A 155 -10.47 9.70 -10.58
C PRO A 155 -9.31 9.85 -9.59
N CYS A 156 -9.17 8.93 -8.64
CA CYS A 156 -8.06 8.95 -7.69
C CYS A 156 -7.24 7.66 -7.66
N MET A 157 -7.85 6.54 -8.03
CA MET A 157 -7.17 5.25 -7.93
C MET A 157 -7.69 4.29 -9.00
N LEU A 158 -6.79 3.50 -9.60
CA LEU A 158 -7.09 2.43 -10.54
C LEU A 158 -6.59 1.10 -9.96
N LEU A 159 -7.51 0.24 -9.54
CA LEU A 159 -7.21 -1.09 -9.02
C LEU A 159 -7.54 -2.17 -10.03
N TYR A 160 -6.68 -3.18 -10.12
CA TYR A 160 -6.87 -4.30 -11.04
C TYR A 160 -7.42 -5.52 -10.31
N SER A 161 -8.54 -6.04 -10.81
CA SER A 161 -9.03 -7.35 -10.39
C SER A 161 -8.27 -8.47 -11.11
N SER A 162 -8.21 -9.66 -10.51
CA SER A 162 -7.54 -10.83 -11.08
C SER A 162 -8.18 -11.36 -12.37
N GLY A 163 -9.33 -10.81 -12.78
CA GLY A 163 -10.07 -11.20 -13.99
C GLY A 163 -10.32 -12.71 -14.10
N THR A 164 -11.53 -13.13 -14.30
CA THR A 164 -11.88 -14.56 -14.54
C THR A 164 -11.54 -15.01 -15.97
N THR A 165 -11.13 -14.10 -16.86
CA THR A 165 -10.99 -14.30 -18.31
C THR A 165 -9.60 -14.00 -18.88
N GLY A 166 -8.55 -13.92 -18.03
CA GLY A 166 -7.16 -13.77 -18.47
C GLY A 166 -6.58 -12.39 -18.23
N ASP A 167 -7.01 -11.36 -18.95
CA ASP A 167 -6.42 -10.02 -18.79
C ASP A 167 -6.93 -9.30 -17.53
N PRO A 168 -6.04 -8.59 -16.81
CA PRO A 168 -6.43 -7.79 -15.64
C PRO A 168 -7.42 -6.70 -16.06
N LYS A 169 -8.48 -6.52 -15.26
CA LYS A 169 -9.48 -5.45 -15.50
C LYS A 169 -9.27 -4.33 -14.52
N GLY A 170 -8.95 -3.14 -15.02
CA GLY A 170 -8.84 -1.92 -14.24
C GLY A 170 -10.21 -1.41 -13.79
N ILE A 171 -10.34 -1.16 -12.49
CA ILE A 171 -11.53 -0.57 -11.86
C ILE A 171 -11.15 0.81 -11.35
N LEU A 172 -11.76 1.84 -11.93
CA LEU A 172 -11.49 3.22 -11.61
C LEU A 172 -12.31 3.65 -10.39
N HIS A 173 -11.63 4.18 -9.38
CA HIS A 173 -12.23 4.73 -8.17
C HIS A 173 -12.13 6.25 -8.21
N THR A 174 -13.22 6.93 -7.84
CA THR A 174 -13.27 8.38 -7.67
C THR A 174 -12.96 8.77 -6.23
N HIS A 175 -12.59 10.04 -5.98
CA HIS A 175 -12.35 10.53 -4.63
C HIS A 175 -13.54 10.27 -3.69
N ALA A 176 -14.76 10.61 -4.12
CA ALA A 176 -15.95 10.35 -3.32
C ALA A 176 -16.19 8.85 -3.08
N GLY A 177 -16.05 8.02 -4.13
CA GLY A 177 -16.25 6.58 -4.01
C GLY A 177 -15.23 5.90 -3.09
N ALA A 178 -13.95 6.26 -3.24
CA ALA A 178 -12.86 5.73 -2.41
C ALA A 178 -12.95 6.17 -0.95
N LEU A 179 -13.57 7.32 -0.66
CA LEU A 179 -13.73 7.83 0.70
C LEU A 179 -15.01 7.31 1.36
N ILE A 180 -16.16 7.46 0.70
CA ILE A 180 -17.47 7.22 1.30
C ILE A 180 -17.72 5.73 1.53
N GLN A 181 -17.39 4.88 0.56
CA GLN A 181 -17.68 3.43 0.69
C GLN A 181 -16.87 2.77 1.80
N PRO A 182 -15.51 2.90 1.85
CA PRO A 182 -14.73 2.37 2.96
C PRO A 182 -15.12 2.99 4.30
N GLY A 183 -15.31 4.31 4.35
CA GLY A 183 -15.72 5.00 5.59
C GLY A 183 -17.04 4.49 6.13
N LYS A 184 -18.06 4.33 5.26
CA LYS A 184 -19.34 3.75 5.65
C LYS A 184 -19.19 2.33 6.20
N GLU A 185 -18.41 1.48 5.55
CA GLU A 185 -18.22 0.10 5.98
C GLU A 185 -17.47 0.01 7.31
N ILE A 186 -16.40 0.78 7.47
CA ILE A 186 -15.63 0.85 8.71
C ILE A 186 -16.53 1.33 9.85
N TYR A 187 -17.29 2.39 9.63
CA TYR A 187 -18.14 2.96 10.66
C TYR A 187 -19.28 2.02 11.08
N PHE A 188 -20.04 1.49 10.12
CA PHE A 188 -21.24 0.72 10.43
C PHE A 188 -20.99 -0.78 10.62
N ASN A 189 -20.09 -1.40 9.83
CA ASN A 189 -19.91 -2.85 9.88
C ASN A 189 -18.86 -3.25 10.91
N PHE A 190 -17.90 -2.36 11.19
CA PHE A 190 -16.84 -2.59 12.18
C PHE A 190 -17.03 -1.76 13.45
N ASP A 191 -18.18 -1.05 13.57
CA ASP A 191 -18.53 -0.28 14.77
C ASP A 191 -17.34 0.56 15.27
N HIS A 192 -16.76 1.36 14.35
CA HIS A 192 -15.52 2.09 14.56
C HIS A 192 -15.56 2.96 15.82
N GLN A 193 -14.56 2.82 16.67
CA GLN A 193 -14.36 3.61 17.87
C GLN A 193 -13.12 4.52 17.72
N PRO A 194 -13.05 5.67 18.38
CA PRO A 194 -11.95 6.62 18.25
C PRO A 194 -10.57 6.08 18.64
N ASP A 195 -10.54 5.07 19.50
CA ASP A 195 -9.34 4.41 20.02
C ASP A 195 -9.05 3.06 19.35
N ASP A 196 -9.76 2.72 18.27
CA ASP A 196 -9.52 1.50 17.54
C ASP A 196 -8.12 1.49 16.89
N VAL A 197 -7.44 0.35 17.05
CA VAL A 197 -6.26 -0.04 16.32
C VAL A 197 -6.65 -1.10 15.29
N PHE A 198 -6.59 -0.74 14.02
CA PHE A 198 -7.08 -1.55 12.91
C PHE A 198 -5.92 -2.22 12.18
N PHE A 199 -5.94 -3.54 12.09
CA PHE A 199 -4.95 -4.32 11.37
C PHE A 199 -5.63 -5.26 10.37
N TRP A 200 -5.46 -5.01 9.08
CA TRP A 200 -5.92 -5.92 8.02
C TRP A 200 -4.74 -6.42 7.22
N VAL A 201 -4.56 -7.74 7.18
CA VAL A 201 -3.44 -8.37 6.46
C VAL A 201 -3.70 -8.30 4.96
N SER A 202 -3.19 -7.26 4.33
CA SER A 202 -3.34 -7.00 2.90
C SER A 202 -2.19 -6.17 2.34
N ASP A 203 -2.20 -5.94 1.05
CA ASP A 203 -1.28 -5.06 0.31
C ASP A 203 -2.10 -4.01 -0.43
N ILE A 204 -1.50 -2.85 -0.74
CA ILE A 204 -2.20 -1.78 -1.47
C ILE A 204 -2.65 -2.21 -2.87
N GLY A 205 -2.01 -3.19 -3.48
CA GLY A 205 -2.40 -3.76 -4.76
C GLY A 205 -3.70 -4.57 -4.72
N TRP A 206 -4.29 -4.79 -3.54
CA TRP A 206 -5.57 -5.43 -3.30
C TRP A 206 -6.55 -4.47 -2.67
N MET A 207 -7.84 -4.59 -3.00
CA MET A 207 -8.88 -3.66 -2.53
C MET A 207 -8.86 -3.42 -1.02
N MET A 208 -8.58 -4.46 -0.23
CA MET A 208 -8.60 -4.37 1.24
C MET A 208 -7.46 -3.51 1.82
N GLY A 209 -6.36 -3.31 1.09
CA GLY A 209 -5.27 -2.41 1.50
C GLY A 209 -5.74 -0.94 1.53
N PRO A 210 -6.06 -0.33 0.38
CA PRO A 210 -6.58 1.03 0.34
C PRO A 210 -7.87 1.21 1.14
N TRP A 211 -8.77 0.22 1.14
CA TRP A 211 -10.01 0.23 1.92
C TRP A 211 -9.73 0.44 3.41
N MET A 212 -8.83 -0.35 3.98
CA MET A 212 -8.44 -0.21 5.39
C MET A 212 -7.84 1.16 5.68
N LEU A 213 -6.89 1.61 4.84
CA LEU A 213 -6.19 2.87 5.04
C LEU A 213 -7.14 4.06 4.97
N ILE A 214 -7.87 4.20 3.87
CA ILE A 214 -8.73 5.35 3.61
C ILE A 214 -9.89 5.38 4.61
N GLY A 215 -10.53 4.24 4.84
CA GLY A 215 -11.71 4.16 5.70
C GLY A 215 -11.42 4.46 7.18
N ASN A 216 -10.27 4.01 7.71
CA ASN A 216 -9.89 4.32 9.10
C ASN A 216 -9.34 5.74 9.24
N HIS A 217 -8.49 6.18 8.32
CA HIS A 217 -7.90 7.52 8.39
C HIS A 217 -8.95 8.63 8.26
N LEU A 218 -10.10 8.36 7.60
CA LEU A 218 -11.24 9.27 7.57
C LEU A 218 -11.72 9.66 8.97
N PHE A 219 -11.65 8.74 9.93
CA PHE A 219 -12.08 8.95 11.33
C PHE A 219 -10.92 9.21 12.30
N GLY A 220 -9.69 9.34 11.79
CA GLY A 220 -8.51 9.53 12.63
C GLY A 220 -8.04 8.27 13.34
N GLY A 221 -8.49 7.09 12.89
CA GLY A 221 -8.13 5.80 13.49
C GLY A 221 -6.69 5.39 13.25
N THR A 222 -6.14 4.58 14.14
CA THR A 222 -4.80 3.99 14.02
C THR A 222 -4.84 2.77 13.10
N VAL A 223 -3.89 2.68 12.19
CA VAL A 223 -3.76 1.53 11.28
C VAL A 223 -2.40 0.89 11.43
N VAL A 224 -2.39 -0.42 11.59
CA VAL A 224 -1.17 -1.24 11.52
C VAL A 224 -1.03 -1.80 10.11
N ILE A 225 0.12 -1.55 9.47
CA ILE A 225 0.54 -2.23 8.25
C ILE A 225 1.68 -3.18 8.56
N TYR A 226 1.80 -4.25 7.80
CA TYR A 226 2.76 -5.31 8.08
C TYR A 226 3.50 -5.72 6.82
N GLU A 227 4.82 -5.59 6.86
CA GLU A 227 5.70 -6.16 5.85
C GLU A 227 6.21 -7.53 6.34
N GLY A 228 5.94 -8.57 5.59
CA GLY A 228 6.41 -9.91 5.93
C GLY A 228 5.44 -11.03 5.54
N ALA A 229 5.77 -12.24 5.97
CA ALA A 229 4.89 -13.40 5.82
C ALA A 229 4.07 -13.61 7.10
N PRO A 230 2.79 -13.99 6.98
CA PRO A 230 1.88 -14.11 8.13
C PRO A 230 2.25 -15.26 9.08
N ASP A 231 3.06 -16.20 8.62
CA ASP A 231 3.47 -17.44 9.28
C ASP A 231 4.98 -17.52 9.58
N TYR A 232 5.69 -16.38 9.55
CA TYR A 232 7.13 -16.33 9.80
C TYR A 232 7.48 -15.27 10.86
N PRO A 233 8.39 -15.54 11.82
CA PRO A 233 9.18 -16.78 11.99
C PRO A 233 8.37 -17.97 12.55
N THR A 234 7.15 -17.73 13.00
CA THR A 234 6.25 -18.74 13.56
C THR A 234 4.82 -18.51 13.07
N ALA A 235 3.98 -19.52 13.14
CA ALA A 235 2.55 -19.41 12.82
C ALA A 235 1.79 -18.45 13.76
N GLY A 236 2.36 -18.10 14.90
CA GLY A 236 1.83 -17.09 15.83
C GLY A 236 2.10 -15.64 15.46
N ARG A 237 2.84 -15.37 14.38
CA ARG A 237 3.34 -14.02 14.05
C ARG A 237 2.28 -12.94 14.03
N LEU A 238 1.13 -13.21 13.41
CA LEU A 238 0.05 -12.21 13.36
C LEU A 238 -0.60 -11.99 14.73
N LEU A 239 -0.66 -13.02 15.56
CA LEU A 239 -1.16 -12.93 16.93
C LEU A 239 -0.21 -12.12 17.82
N GLU A 240 1.10 -12.26 17.61
CA GLU A 240 2.12 -11.44 18.27
C GLU A 240 2.00 -9.95 17.88
N VAL A 241 1.62 -9.65 16.63
CA VAL A 241 1.34 -8.26 16.19
C VAL A 241 0.09 -7.72 16.87
N ILE A 242 -0.97 -8.53 17.01
CA ILE A 242 -2.20 -8.15 17.71
C ILE A 242 -1.89 -7.83 19.17
N ASP A 243 -1.22 -8.73 19.87
CA ASP A 243 -0.81 -8.58 21.27
C ASP A 243 0.07 -7.33 21.48
N ARG A 244 1.11 -7.18 20.64
CA ARG A 244 2.09 -6.09 20.77
C ARG A 244 1.52 -4.69 20.56
N HIS A 245 0.53 -4.58 19.69
CA HIS A 245 -0.04 -3.28 19.26
C HIS A 245 -1.45 -3.05 19.77
N ASP A 246 -1.94 -3.86 20.69
CA ASP A 246 -3.30 -3.76 21.24
C ASP A 246 -4.37 -3.66 20.14
N VAL A 247 -4.24 -4.49 19.09
CA VAL A 247 -5.15 -4.44 17.93
C VAL A 247 -6.56 -4.76 18.37
N THR A 248 -7.50 -3.87 18.04
CA THR A 248 -8.92 -4.01 18.40
C THR A 248 -9.76 -4.60 17.28
N VAL A 249 -9.37 -4.35 16.03
CA VAL A 249 -10.03 -4.89 14.83
C VAL A 249 -8.99 -5.57 13.95
N PHE A 250 -9.15 -6.88 13.78
CA PHE A 250 -8.25 -7.69 12.96
C PHE A 250 -8.95 -8.28 11.75
N GLY A 251 -8.33 -8.14 10.57
CA GLY A 251 -8.85 -8.67 9.32
C GLY A 251 -7.83 -9.55 8.59
N ILE A 252 -8.30 -10.69 8.07
CA ILE A 252 -7.47 -11.66 7.38
C ILE A 252 -8.29 -12.46 6.36
N SER A 253 -7.66 -12.94 5.28
CA SER A 253 -8.35 -13.77 4.30
C SER A 253 -8.69 -15.16 4.86
N PRO A 254 -9.79 -15.79 4.40
CA PRO A 254 -10.16 -17.15 4.80
C PRO A 254 -9.06 -18.19 4.49
N THR A 255 -8.36 -18.04 3.38
CA THR A 255 -7.22 -18.90 3.02
C THR A 255 -6.11 -18.84 4.05
N ALA A 256 -5.73 -17.63 4.51
CA ALA A 256 -4.72 -17.48 5.54
C ALA A 256 -5.17 -18.05 6.89
N ILE A 257 -6.46 -17.88 7.27
CA ILE A 257 -7.02 -18.49 8.48
C ILE A 257 -6.91 -20.02 8.41
N ARG A 258 -7.28 -20.63 7.27
CA ARG A 258 -7.18 -22.09 7.09
C ARG A 258 -5.74 -22.58 7.19
N ALA A 259 -4.79 -21.86 6.61
CA ALA A 259 -3.37 -22.19 6.70
C ALA A 259 -2.86 -22.12 8.15
N LEU A 260 -3.15 -21.04 8.87
CA LEU A 260 -2.74 -20.88 10.27
C LEU A 260 -3.38 -21.92 11.18
N ARG A 261 -4.64 -22.30 10.94
CA ARG A 261 -5.33 -23.36 11.72
C ARG A 261 -4.66 -24.72 11.59
N GLN A 262 -4.01 -25.03 10.47
CA GLN A 262 -3.28 -26.29 10.29
C GLN A 262 -2.06 -26.39 11.21
N GLU A 263 -1.52 -25.26 11.66
CA GLU A 263 -0.39 -25.20 12.61
C GLU A 263 -0.80 -25.41 14.08
N GLY A 264 -2.10 -25.62 14.35
CA GLY A 264 -2.66 -25.89 15.67
C GLY A 264 -3.06 -24.65 16.48
N ASP A 265 -3.72 -24.88 17.62
CA ASP A 265 -4.34 -23.83 18.44
C ASP A 265 -3.42 -23.26 19.53
N ASP A 266 -2.20 -23.78 19.69
CA ASP A 266 -1.30 -23.39 20.77
C ASP A 266 -0.84 -21.93 20.64
N TRP A 267 -0.76 -21.40 19.44
CA TRP A 267 -0.41 -20.01 19.19
C TRP A 267 -1.45 -19.05 19.75
N VAL A 268 -2.75 -19.37 19.59
CA VAL A 268 -3.85 -18.57 20.14
C VAL A 268 -3.79 -18.52 21.66
N ARG A 269 -3.40 -19.62 22.32
CA ARG A 269 -3.32 -19.71 23.78
C ARG A 269 -2.14 -18.95 24.39
N ARG A 270 -1.12 -18.63 23.58
CA ARG A 270 0.12 -17.97 24.03
C ARG A 270 0.09 -16.46 23.89
N SER A 271 -0.84 -15.92 23.09
CA SER A 271 -0.97 -14.49 22.81
C SER A 271 -2.08 -13.87 23.66
N ASP A 272 -1.87 -12.66 24.14
CA ASP A 272 -2.94 -11.87 24.73
C ASP A 272 -3.78 -11.22 23.63
N LEU A 273 -5.00 -11.73 23.45
CA LEU A 273 -5.95 -11.23 22.46
C LEU A 273 -7.10 -10.46 23.10
N SER A 274 -6.94 -10.03 24.35
CA SER A 274 -7.99 -9.35 25.11
C SER A 274 -8.39 -7.98 24.55
N SER A 275 -7.49 -7.35 23.78
CA SER A 275 -7.78 -6.11 23.06
C SER A 275 -8.72 -6.32 21.86
N LEU A 276 -8.72 -7.55 21.29
CA LEU A 276 -9.43 -7.84 20.04
C LEU A 276 -10.95 -7.81 20.24
N ARG A 277 -11.61 -6.87 19.60
CA ARG A 277 -13.05 -6.64 19.65
C ARG A 277 -13.77 -7.26 18.46
N ILE A 278 -13.19 -7.15 17.27
CA ILE A 278 -13.77 -7.63 16.02
C ILE A 278 -12.75 -8.40 15.19
N LEU A 279 -13.17 -9.54 14.66
CA LEU A 279 -12.45 -10.32 13.66
C LEU A 279 -13.22 -10.27 12.34
N GLY A 280 -12.58 -9.75 11.29
CA GLY A 280 -13.12 -9.66 9.95
C GLY A 280 -12.46 -10.64 8.98
N SER A 281 -13.21 -11.12 7.98
CA SER A 281 -12.64 -11.94 6.91
C SER A 281 -13.39 -11.72 5.61
N THR A 282 -12.62 -11.59 4.51
CA THR A 282 -13.14 -11.47 3.15
C THR A 282 -12.05 -11.84 2.13
N GLY A 283 -12.40 -11.90 0.85
CA GLY A 283 -11.45 -12.12 -0.24
C GLY A 283 -11.48 -13.52 -0.85
N GLU A 284 -12.60 -14.23 -0.72
CA GLU A 284 -12.90 -15.50 -1.43
C GLU A 284 -14.25 -15.45 -2.12
#